data_4e026403a402d1fd5fb32498465c1ffa
#
_entry.id   4e026403a402d1fd5fb32498465c1ffa
#
_cell.length_a   1.000
_cell.length_b   1.000
_cell.length_c   1.000
_cell.angle_alpha   90.00
_cell.angle_beta   90.00
_cell.angle_gamma   90.00
#
_symmetry.space_group_name_H-M   'P 1'
#
loop_
_entity.id
_entity.type
_entity.pdbx_description
1 polymer ?
#
loop_
_entity_poly.entity_id
_entity_poly.type
_entity_poly.pdbx_seq_one_letter_code
_entity_poly.pdbx_strand_id
1 'polypeptide(L)'
;DLVIVDLYPFEQTVASGASEADIIEKIDIGGISLIRAGAKNFNDVVIVPSKAEYPVLLHILNEKGAETDLSDRRLLATRAFGVSSRYDAAIHEWFTR
;
A
#
# COMPACT_ATOMS: atom_id res chain seq x y z
N ASP A 1 -15.12 1.55 -7.40
CA ASP A 1 -14.10 0.58 -7.87
C ASP A 1 -13.24 0.10 -6.71
N LEU A 2 -12.73 -1.11 -6.83
CA LEU A 2 -11.84 -1.74 -5.86
C LEU A 2 -10.45 -1.85 -6.47
N VAL A 3 -9.44 -1.34 -5.76
CA VAL A 3 -8.03 -1.42 -6.15
C VAL A 3 -7.26 -2.11 -5.03
N ILE A 4 -6.65 -3.23 -5.33
CA ILE A 4 -5.81 -3.99 -4.39
C ILE A 4 -4.38 -3.95 -4.91
N VAL A 5 -3.45 -3.47 -4.08
CA VAL A 5 -2.03 -3.38 -4.44
C VAL A 5 -1.19 -4.03 -3.36
N ASP A 6 -0.25 -4.85 -3.77
CA ASP A 6 0.74 -5.46 -2.90
C ASP A 6 2.11 -5.03 -3.38
N LEU A 7 2.80 -4.23 -2.56
CA LEU A 7 4.10 -3.69 -2.92
C LEU A 7 5.20 -4.75 -2.83
N TYR A 8 6.23 -4.59 -3.64
CA TYR A 8 7.46 -5.36 -3.49
C TYR A 8 8.04 -5.14 -2.08
N PRO A 9 8.44 -6.20 -1.38
CA PRO A 9 8.86 -6.10 0.02
C PRO A 9 10.31 -5.56 0.13
N PHE A 10 10.46 -4.25 0.01
CA PHE A 10 11.75 -3.56 -0.03
C PHE A 10 12.65 -3.92 1.17
N GLU A 11 12.10 -3.85 2.38
CA GLU A 11 12.88 -4.13 3.60
C GLU A 11 13.35 -5.58 3.65
N GLN A 12 12.53 -6.52 3.19
CA GLN A 12 12.93 -7.93 3.10
C GLN A 12 14.05 -8.13 2.07
N THR A 13 14.00 -7.41 0.96
CA THR A 13 15.05 -7.46 -0.05
C THR A 13 16.36 -6.96 0.52
N VAL A 14 16.36 -5.85 1.27
CA VAL A 14 17.55 -5.33 1.94
C VAL A 14 18.08 -6.36 2.95
N ALA A 15 17.20 -6.93 3.76
CA ALA A 15 17.57 -7.89 4.79
C ALA A 15 18.12 -9.20 4.22
N SER A 16 17.78 -9.53 2.98
CA SER A 16 18.26 -10.76 2.31
C SER A 16 19.73 -10.69 1.89
N GLY A 17 20.38 -9.54 2.01
CA GLY A 17 21.76 -9.34 1.58
C GLY A 17 21.91 -9.16 0.08
N ALA A 18 20.85 -8.77 -0.62
CA ALA A 18 20.90 -8.51 -2.06
C ALA A 18 21.89 -7.39 -2.39
N SER A 19 22.42 -7.41 -3.61
CA SER A 19 23.35 -6.35 -4.07
C SER A 19 22.63 -5.00 -4.17
N GLU A 20 23.42 -3.93 -4.14
CA GLU A 20 22.87 -2.57 -4.31
C GLU A 20 22.04 -2.45 -5.59
N ALA A 21 22.53 -2.99 -6.70
CA ALA A 21 21.80 -2.96 -7.98
C ALA A 21 20.46 -3.68 -7.88
N ASP A 22 20.43 -4.85 -7.22
CA ASP A 22 19.19 -5.63 -7.06
C ASP A 22 18.20 -4.91 -6.15
N ILE A 23 18.69 -4.28 -5.08
CA ILE A 23 17.84 -3.51 -4.17
C ILE A 23 17.19 -2.35 -4.90
N ILE A 24 17.96 -1.59 -5.68
CA ILE A 24 17.44 -0.47 -6.46
C ILE A 24 16.41 -0.95 -7.48
N GLU A 25 16.68 -2.07 -8.15
CA GLU A 25 15.74 -2.65 -9.14
C GLU A 25 14.40 -3.01 -8.51
N LYS A 26 14.38 -3.37 -7.23
CA LYS A 26 13.16 -3.78 -6.53
C LYS A 26 12.36 -2.63 -5.94
N ILE A 27 12.80 -1.38 -6.10
CA ILE A 27 12.00 -0.22 -5.67
C ILE A 27 10.75 -0.15 -6.55
N ASP A 28 9.59 -0.22 -5.90
CA ASP A 28 8.31 -0.21 -6.59
C ASP A 28 7.90 1.24 -6.92
N ILE A 29 7.70 1.53 -8.19
CA ILE A 29 7.23 2.84 -8.65
C ILE A 29 5.74 2.78 -8.97
N GLY A 30 5.33 1.80 -9.77
CA GLY A 30 3.95 1.69 -10.25
C GLY A 30 2.95 1.40 -9.15
N GLY A 31 3.27 0.47 -8.25
CA GLY A 31 2.39 0.12 -7.14
C GLY A 31 2.15 1.28 -6.19
N ILE A 32 3.20 2.03 -5.85
CA ILE A 32 3.08 3.23 -5.02
C ILE A 32 2.21 4.28 -5.70
N SER A 33 2.37 4.48 -7.00
CA SER A 33 1.54 5.43 -7.75
C SER A 33 0.06 5.04 -7.70
N LEU A 34 -0.26 3.75 -7.86
CA LEU A 34 -1.63 3.24 -7.77
C LEU A 34 -2.21 3.42 -6.38
N ILE A 35 -1.43 3.16 -5.34
CA ILE A 35 -1.85 3.35 -3.95
C ILE A 35 -2.21 4.82 -3.69
N ARG A 36 -1.34 5.73 -4.10
CA ARG A 36 -1.57 7.17 -3.91
C ARG A 36 -2.78 7.66 -4.70
N ALA A 37 -2.90 7.23 -5.95
CA ALA A 37 -4.03 7.62 -6.80
C ALA A 37 -5.36 7.12 -6.22
N GLY A 38 -5.41 5.86 -5.77
CA GLY A 38 -6.60 5.30 -5.15
C GLY A 38 -6.97 6.01 -3.86
N ALA A 39 -5.98 6.29 -3.02
CA ALA A 39 -6.19 6.99 -1.74
C ALA A 39 -6.71 8.42 -1.96
N LYS A 40 -6.14 9.13 -2.91
CA LYS A 40 -6.61 10.48 -3.25
C LYS A 40 -8.06 10.48 -3.71
N ASN A 41 -8.47 9.44 -4.42
CA ASN A 41 -9.83 9.31 -4.95
C ASN A 41 -10.72 8.44 -4.06
N PHE A 42 -10.56 8.54 -2.74
CA PHE A 42 -11.31 7.68 -1.81
C PHE A 42 -12.83 7.90 -1.82
N ASN A 43 -13.31 9.00 -2.38
CA ASN A 43 -14.74 9.21 -2.58
C ASN A 43 -15.37 8.11 -3.46
N ASP A 44 -14.61 7.60 -4.42
CA ASP A 44 -15.11 6.68 -5.44
C ASP A 44 -14.39 5.35 -5.47
N VAL A 45 -13.25 5.22 -4.76
CA VAL A 45 -12.37 4.06 -4.84
C VAL A 45 -12.13 3.46 -3.46
N VAL A 46 -12.23 2.14 -3.38
CA VAL A 46 -11.78 1.35 -2.24
C VAL A 46 -10.34 0.92 -2.53
N ILE A 47 -9.39 1.49 -1.81
CA ILE A 47 -7.97 1.14 -1.96
C ILE A 47 -7.55 0.19 -0.85
N VAL A 48 -6.99 -0.96 -1.23
CA VAL A 48 -6.42 -1.94 -0.29
C VAL A 48 -4.92 -1.95 -0.52
N PRO A 49 -4.15 -1.26 0.35
CA PRO A 49 -2.74 -0.96 0.06
C PRO A 49 -1.76 -2.05 0.47
N SER A 50 -2.21 -3.09 1.14
CA SER A 50 -1.34 -4.20 1.56
C SER A 50 -2.18 -5.38 2.03
N LYS A 51 -1.54 -6.53 2.15
CA LYS A 51 -2.18 -7.75 2.70
C LYS A 51 -2.64 -7.56 4.15
N ALA A 52 -1.99 -6.67 4.90
CA ALA A 52 -2.38 -6.38 6.27
C ALA A 52 -3.79 -5.81 6.37
N GLU A 53 -4.31 -5.23 5.28
CA GLU A 53 -5.65 -4.66 5.24
C GLU A 53 -6.73 -5.65 4.75
N TYR A 54 -6.36 -6.87 4.37
CA TYR A 54 -7.35 -7.87 3.93
C TYR A 54 -8.41 -8.17 5.00
N PRO A 55 -8.08 -8.30 6.30
CA PRO A 55 -9.11 -8.49 7.31
C PRO A 55 -10.13 -7.35 7.37
N VAL A 56 -9.70 -6.11 7.17
CA VAL A 56 -10.59 -4.94 7.11
C VAL A 56 -11.53 -5.07 5.92
N LEU A 57 -11.00 -5.40 4.75
CA LEU A 57 -11.81 -5.58 3.54
C LEU A 57 -12.82 -6.71 3.73
N LEU A 58 -12.40 -7.85 4.27
CA LEU A 58 -13.29 -8.99 4.51
C LEU A 58 -14.40 -8.64 5.49
N HIS A 59 -14.09 -7.89 6.55
CA HIS A 59 -15.08 -7.42 7.51
C HIS A 59 -16.14 -6.55 6.82
N ILE A 60 -15.72 -5.61 5.99
CA ILE A 60 -16.63 -4.73 5.23
C ILE A 60 -17.51 -5.56 4.31
N LEU A 61 -16.94 -6.50 3.56
CA LEU A 61 -17.69 -7.36 2.65
C LEU A 61 -18.73 -8.21 3.38
N ASN A 62 -18.37 -8.74 4.55
CA ASN A 62 -19.26 -9.58 5.35
C ASN A 62 -20.40 -8.77 5.98
N GLU A 63 -20.14 -7.55 6.43
CA GLU A 63 -21.13 -6.71 7.12
C GLU A 63 -22.00 -5.89 6.16
N LYS A 64 -21.43 -5.45 5.05
CA LYS A 64 -22.05 -4.47 4.14
C LYS A 64 -22.20 -4.98 2.71
N GLY A 65 -21.77 -6.20 2.44
CA GLY A 65 -21.78 -6.77 1.09
C GLY A 65 -20.78 -6.03 0.20
N ALA A 66 -21.16 -5.77 -1.05
CA ALA A 66 -20.28 -5.08 -2.01
C ALA A 66 -20.28 -3.57 -1.84
N GLU A 67 -21.02 -3.04 -0.87
CA GLU A 67 -21.11 -1.61 -0.64
C GLU A 67 -20.18 -1.19 0.51
N THR A 68 -19.51 -0.05 0.33
CA THR A 68 -18.74 0.60 1.36
C THR A 68 -19.29 2.00 1.61
N ASP A 69 -19.14 2.50 2.82
CA ASP A 69 -19.44 3.90 3.07
C ASP A 69 -18.18 4.78 2.99
N LEU A 70 -18.37 6.08 3.05
CA LEU A 70 -17.26 7.04 2.93
C LEU A 70 -16.25 6.87 4.08
N SER A 71 -16.70 6.54 5.29
CA SER A 71 -15.78 6.37 6.42
C SER A 71 -14.90 5.14 6.24
N ASP A 72 -15.41 4.06 5.66
CA ASP A 72 -14.61 2.87 5.31
C ASP A 72 -13.52 3.24 4.31
N ARG A 73 -13.89 3.96 3.26
CA ARG A 73 -12.96 4.36 2.21
C ARG A 73 -11.91 5.33 2.73
N ARG A 74 -12.30 6.26 3.61
CA ARG A 74 -11.37 7.18 4.26
C ARG A 74 -10.37 6.46 5.16
N LEU A 75 -10.83 5.46 5.91
CA LEU A 75 -9.93 4.63 6.73
C LEU A 75 -8.88 3.95 5.87
N LEU A 76 -9.30 3.31 4.79
CA LEU A 76 -8.39 2.61 3.89
C LEU A 76 -7.43 3.59 3.19
N ALA A 77 -7.89 4.79 2.83
CA ALA A 77 -7.03 5.83 2.28
C ALA A 77 -5.96 6.28 3.29
N THR A 78 -6.32 6.40 4.56
CA THR A 78 -5.37 6.71 5.64
C THR A 78 -4.29 5.62 5.73
N ARG A 79 -4.70 4.35 5.67
CA ARG A 79 -3.77 3.21 5.66
C ARG A 79 -2.88 3.23 4.43
N ALA A 80 -3.44 3.61 3.27
CA ALA A 80 -2.70 3.70 2.02
C ALA A 80 -1.57 4.74 2.10
N PHE A 81 -1.86 5.93 2.59
CA PHE A 81 -0.81 6.93 2.77
C PHE A 81 0.20 6.53 3.83
N GLY A 82 -0.21 5.80 4.86
CA GLY A 82 0.70 5.20 5.84
C GLY A 82 1.66 4.21 5.20
N VAL A 83 1.17 3.34 4.33
CA VAL A 83 2.01 2.38 3.58
C VAL A 83 3.00 3.13 2.69
N SER A 84 2.54 4.12 1.93
CA SER A 84 3.39 4.92 1.05
C SER A 84 4.48 5.66 1.85
N SER A 85 4.12 6.24 2.97
CA SER A 85 5.05 6.97 3.84
C SER A 85 6.14 6.04 4.40
N ARG A 86 5.77 4.89 4.91
CA ARG A 86 6.72 3.92 5.46
C ARG A 86 7.64 3.35 4.38
N TYR A 87 7.09 3.11 3.19
CA TYR A 87 7.85 2.60 2.06
C TYR A 87 8.94 3.60 1.67
N ASP A 88 8.58 4.87 1.48
CA ASP A 88 9.52 5.92 1.14
C ASP A 88 10.56 6.15 2.25
N ALA A 89 10.14 6.09 3.51
CA ALA A 89 11.04 6.23 4.66
C ALA A 89 12.08 5.11 4.69
N ALA A 90 11.69 3.89 4.39
CA ALA A 90 12.61 2.75 4.34
C ALA A 90 13.64 2.92 3.22
N ILE A 91 13.20 3.38 2.05
CA ILE A 91 14.09 3.66 0.92
C ILE A 91 15.07 4.78 1.29
N HIS A 92 14.56 5.87 1.85
CA HIS A 92 15.39 7.00 2.26
C HIS A 92 16.44 6.58 3.27
N GLU A 93 16.07 5.80 4.28
CA GLU A 93 17.01 5.29 5.28
C GLU A 93 18.11 4.45 4.63
N TRP A 94 17.75 3.57 3.71
CA TRP A 94 18.71 2.73 3.01
C TRP A 94 19.74 3.58 2.23
N PHE A 95 19.27 4.62 1.54
CA PHE A 95 20.15 5.51 0.77
C PHE A 95 21.11 6.32 1.65
N THR A 96 20.82 6.47 2.94
CA THR A 96 21.68 7.22 3.88
C THR A 96 22.76 6.38 4.54
N ARG A 97 22.77 5.08 4.33
CA ARG A 97 23.75 4.15 4.93
C ARG A 97 25.18 4.36 4.43
#